data_7dfe4d36fc56d4458ee07242e237e6f0
#
_entry.id   7dfe4d36fc56d4458ee07242e237e6f0
#
_cell.length_a   1.000
_cell.length_b   1.000
_cell.length_c   1.000
_cell.angle_alpha   90.00
_cell.angle_beta   90.00
_cell.angle_gamma   90.00
#
_symmetry.space_group_name_H-M   'P 1'
#
loop_
_entity.id
_entity.type
_entity.pdbx_description
1 polymer ?
#
loop_
_entity_poly.entity_id
_entity_poly.type
_entity_poly.pdbx_seq_one_letter_code
_entity_poly.pdbx_strand_id
1 'polypeptide(L)'
;MKKIINTGIMALGLLHADAQESDMTQLKKLNAAFIHNFVTNDVAAHSLIIHKDFIRISSDGEFTGRKKYLEDWAHGFGEIKYWDYRNEDIKIFGSMALVHSQNKCIIIQDGKELISYWMYTDTYIKENGECKGVQAQIGIVTPENFAEDETIV
;
A
#
# COMPACT_ATOMS: atom_id res chain seq x y z
N MET A 1 56.04 -8.67 -7.25
CA MET A 1 54.83 -9.00 -6.50
C MET A 1 53.81 -7.86 -6.69
N LYS A 2 52.81 -8.07 -7.54
CA LYS A 2 51.76 -7.04 -7.85
C LYS A 2 50.64 -7.18 -6.83
N LYS A 3 50.38 -6.10 -6.07
CA LYS A 3 49.17 -5.98 -5.25
C LYS A 3 47.98 -5.75 -6.18
N ILE A 4 47.09 -6.72 -6.27
CA ILE A 4 45.78 -6.56 -6.92
C ILE A 4 44.88 -5.94 -5.84
N ILE A 5 44.53 -4.68 -6.03
CA ILE A 5 43.67 -3.93 -5.14
C ILE A 5 42.24 -4.36 -5.45
N ASN A 6 41.57 -4.82 -4.41
CA ASN A 6 40.20 -5.34 -4.39
C ASN A 6 39.19 -4.17 -4.46
N THR A 7 39.05 -3.54 -5.63
CA THR A 7 38.17 -2.36 -5.84
C THR A 7 36.74 -2.76 -6.29
N GLY A 8 36.50 -4.06 -6.55
CA GLY A 8 35.22 -4.52 -7.14
C GLY A 8 34.06 -4.67 -6.16
N ILE A 9 34.34 -4.86 -4.86
CA ILE A 9 33.29 -5.20 -3.87
C ILE A 9 32.52 -3.97 -3.37
N MET A 10 33.17 -2.80 -3.33
CA MET A 10 32.54 -1.56 -2.86
C MET A 10 31.51 -0.99 -3.86
N ALA A 11 31.74 -1.13 -5.17
CA ALA A 11 30.83 -0.60 -6.20
C ALA A 11 29.49 -1.35 -6.27
N LEU A 12 29.50 -2.69 -6.06
CA LEU A 12 28.26 -3.46 -6.03
C LEU A 12 27.37 -3.12 -4.83
N GLY A 13 27.97 -2.85 -3.68
CA GLY A 13 27.22 -2.49 -2.44
C GLY A 13 26.48 -1.17 -2.57
N LEU A 14 27.10 -0.16 -3.18
CA LEU A 14 26.49 1.15 -3.39
C LEU A 14 25.30 1.09 -4.38
N LEU A 15 25.44 0.38 -5.47
CA LEU A 15 24.37 0.22 -6.47
C LEU A 15 23.13 -0.50 -5.90
N HIS A 16 23.31 -1.44 -4.97
CA HIS A 16 22.19 -2.11 -4.31
C HIS A 16 21.49 -1.20 -3.30
N ALA A 17 22.24 -0.38 -2.56
CA ALA A 17 21.68 0.57 -1.60
C ALA A 17 20.85 1.66 -2.32
N ASP A 18 21.37 2.23 -3.40
CA ASP A 18 20.66 3.24 -4.20
C ASP A 18 19.40 2.67 -4.85
N ALA A 19 19.43 1.42 -5.33
CA ALA A 19 18.28 0.74 -5.91
C ALA A 19 17.18 0.49 -4.86
N GLN A 20 17.57 0.08 -3.65
CA GLN A 20 16.62 -0.17 -2.56
C GLN A 20 15.99 1.12 -2.04
N GLU A 21 16.75 2.20 -1.94
CA GLU A 21 16.24 3.52 -1.57
C GLU A 21 15.24 4.05 -2.62
N SER A 22 15.55 3.86 -3.92
CA SER A 22 14.64 4.18 -5.01
C SER A 22 13.33 3.37 -4.92
N ASP A 23 13.41 2.08 -4.61
CA ASP A 23 12.24 1.20 -4.47
C ASP A 23 11.39 1.59 -3.26
N MET A 24 12.01 1.91 -2.14
CA MET A 24 11.32 2.42 -0.94
C MET A 24 10.54 3.70 -1.26
N THR A 25 11.17 4.65 -1.97
CA THR A 25 10.52 5.90 -2.37
C THR A 25 9.36 5.66 -3.33
N GLN A 26 9.50 4.71 -4.26
CA GLN A 26 8.42 4.33 -5.18
C GLN A 26 7.24 3.70 -4.43
N LEU A 27 7.50 2.79 -3.48
CA LEU A 27 6.46 2.13 -2.69
C LEU A 27 5.69 3.12 -1.82
N LYS A 28 6.35 4.08 -1.17
CA LYS A 28 5.68 5.15 -0.42
C LYS A 28 4.75 5.98 -1.31
N LYS A 29 5.20 6.35 -2.51
CA LYS A 29 4.35 7.06 -3.48
C LYS A 29 3.16 6.23 -3.93
N LEU A 30 3.36 4.93 -4.16
CA LEU A 30 2.28 4.02 -4.55
C LEU A 30 1.26 3.85 -3.42
N ASN A 31 1.70 3.69 -2.18
CA ASN A 31 0.80 3.61 -1.03
C ASN A 31 -0.01 4.90 -0.87
N ALA A 32 0.65 6.06 -0.92
CA ALA A 32 -0.05 7.35 -0.89
C ALA A 32 -1.06 7.50 -2.04
N ALA A 33 -0.69 7.10 -3.26
CA ALA A 33 -1.59 7.12 -4.41
C ALA A 33 -2.76 6.15 -4.25
N PHE A 34 -2.54 4.97 -3.68
CA PHE A 34 -3.58 3.99 -3.40
C PHE A 34 -4.66 4.59 -2.50
N ILE A 35 -4.24 5.19 -1.38
CA ILE A 35 -5.14 5.84 -0.43
C ILE A 35 -5.83 7.06 -1.05
N HIS A 36 -5.07 7.92 -1.73
CA HIS A 36 -5.63 9.10 -2.39
C HIS A 36 -6.72 8.72 -3.41
N ASN A 37 -6.44 7.76 -4.28
CA ASN A 37 -7.40 7.30 -5.29
C ASN A 37 -8.64 6.68 -4.64
N PHE A 38 -8.48 6.00 -3.49
CA PHE A 38 -9.60 5.47 -2.72
C PHE A 38 -10.50 6.59 -2.19
N VAL A 39 -9.90 7.56 -1.50
CA VAL A 39 -10.66 8.67 -0.87
C VAL A 39 -11.35 9.56 -1.92
N THR A 40 -10.71 9.75 -3.07
CA THR A 40 -11.26 10.56 -4.18
C THR A 40 -12.12 9.75 -5.14
N ASN A 41 -12.22 8.44 -4.96
CA ASN A 41 -12.90 7.50 -5.86
C ASN A 41 -12.38 7.57 -7.30
N ASP A 42 -11.06 7.80 -7.47
CA ASP A 42 -10.43 7.82 -8.80
C ASP A 42 -10.10 6.39 -9.27
N VAL A 43 -11.12 5.73 -9.80
CA VAL A 43 -11.03 4.35 -10.32
C VAL A 43 -10.02 4.24 -11.46
N ALA A 44 -9.94 5.27 -12.31
CA ALA A 44 -9.04 5.26 -13.46
C ALA A 44 -7.57 5.29 -13.02
N ALA A 45 -7.20 6.24 -12.16
CA ALA A 45 -5.85 6.31 -11.60
C ALA A 45 -5.52 5.05 -10.78
N HIS A 46 -6.49 4.54 -9.99
CA HIS A 46 -6.29 3.33 -9.19
C HIS A 46 -6.00 2.10 -10.06
N SER A 47 -6.69 1.96 -11.19
CA SER A 47 -6.49 0.85 -12.12
C SER A 47 -5.07 0.78 -12.70
N LEU A 48 -4.35 1.89 -12.74
CA LEU A 48 -2.99 1.96 -13.26
C LEU A 48 -1.93 1.45 -12.27
N ILE A 49 -2.20 1.56 -10.96
CA ILE A 49 -1.25 1.19 -9.90
C ILE A 49 -1.43 -0.24 -9.39
N ILE A 50 -2.52 -0.91 -9.74
CA ILE A 50 -2.76 -2.32 -9.40
C ILE A 50 -2.41 -3.24 -10.57
N HIS A 51 -1.89 -4.42 -10.25
CA HIS A 51 -1.51 -5.44 -11.22
C HIS A 51 -2.73 -6.07 -11.92
N LYS A 52 -2.53 -6.65 -13.12
CA LYS A 52 -3.60 -7.35 -13.86
C LYS A 52 -4.23 -8.50 -13.08
N ASP A 53 -3.43 -9.17 -12.23
CA ASP A 53 -3.85 -10.31 -11.39
C ASP A 53 -4.16 -9.87 -9.93
N PHE A 54 -4.49 -8.58 -9.72
CA PHE A 54 -4.78 -8.05 -8.40
C PHE A 54 -5.96 -8.75 -7.74
N ILE A 55 -5.82 -9.02 -6.43
CA ILE A 55 -6.89 -9.52 -5.58
C ILE A 55 -7.02 -8.65 -4.32
N ARG A 56 -8.25 -8.47 -3.84
CA ARG A 56 -8.54 -7.96 -2.49
C ARG A 56 -9.00 -9.10 -1.62
N ILE A 57 -8.52 -9.14 -0.39
CA ILE A 57 -9.02 -9.99 0.68
C ILE A 57 -9.63 -9.06 1.72
N SER A 58 -10.94 -9.10 1.90
CA SER A 58 -11.64 -8.29 2.87
C SER A 58 -11.64 -8.89 4.27
N SER A 59 -12.04 -8.11 5.28
CA SER A 59 -11.99 -8.50 6.70
C SER A 59 -12.91 -9.67 7.04
N ASP A 60 -13.91 -9.96 6.22
CA ASP A 60 -14.78 -11.12 6.33
C ASP A 60 -14.28 -12.35 5.58
N GLY A 61 -13.12 -12.25 4.91
CA GLY A 61 -12.49 -13.32 4.15
C GLY A 61 -12.94 -13.42 2.68
N GLU A 62 -13.73 -12.47 2.17
CA GLU A 62 -14.09 -12.45 0.76
C GLU A 62 -12.86 -12.18 -0.13
N PHE A 63 -12.71 -12.99 -1.18
CA PHE A 63 -11.73 -12.79 -2.23
C PHE A 63 -12.38 -12.11 -3.43
N THR A 64 -11.88 -10.92 -3.77
CA THR A 64 -12.39 -10.13 -4.90
C THR A 64 -11.29 -9.92 -5.93
N GLY A 65 -11.46 -10.45 -7.14
CA GLY A 65 -10.51 -10.22 -8.24
C GLY A 65 -10.60 -8.80 -8.81
N ARG A 66 -9.56 -8.39 -9.54
CA ARG A 66 -9.37 -7.02 -10.06
C ARG A 66 -10.61 -6.42 -10.73
N LYS A 67 -11.29 -7.18 -11.61
CA LYS A 67 -12.45 -6.66 -12.36
C LYS A 67 -13.55 -6.22 -11.40
N LYS A 68 -14.02 -7.15 -10.56
CA LYS A 68 -15.09 -6.87 -9.60
C LYS A 68 -14.67 -5.80 -8.59
N TYR A 69 -13.43 -5.80 -8.15
CA TYR A 69 -12.88 -4.80 -7.26
C TYR A 69 -13.00 -3.38 -7.82
N LEU A 70 -12.64 -3.17 -9.09
CA LEU A 70 -12.78 -1.87 -9.76
C LEU A 70 -14.24 -1.49 -10.02
N GLU A 71 -15.10 -2.48 -10.31
CA GLU A 71 -16.54 -2.27 -10.44
C GLU A 71 -17.16 -1.81 -9.10
N ASP A 72 -16.77 -2.42 -7.98
CA ASP A 72 -17.21 -2.02 -6.64
C ASP A 72 -16.78 -0.58 -6.33
N TRP A 73 -15.55 -0.21 -6.68
CA TRP A 73 -15.05 1.16 -6.53
C TRP A 73 -15.85 2.17 -7.35
N ALA A 74 -16.25 1.81 -8.56
CA ALA A 74 -17.04 2.70 -9.43
C ALA A 74 -18.39 3.09 -8.81
N HIS A 75 -18.94 2.27 -7.90
CA HIS A 75 -20.15 2.59 -7.16
C HIS A 75 -19.91 3.54 -5.98
N GLY A 76 -18.65 3.73 -5.57
CA GLY A 76 -18.25 4.57 -4.43
C GLY A 76 -18.48 3.91 -3.07
N PHE A 77 -18.00 4.56 -2.03
CA PHE A 77 -18.02 4.05 -0.65
C PHE A 77 -18.84 4.94 0.30
N GLY A 78 -19.67 5.82 -0.24
CA GLY A 78 -20.39 6.84 0.52
C GLY A 78 -19.55 8.10 0.75
N GLU A 79 -20.02 8.99 1.62
CA GLU A 79 -19.33 10.22 1.95
C GLU A 79 -18.23 9.94 2.97
N ILE A 80 -16.96 10.11 2.56
CA ILE A 80 -15.80 9.98 3.44
C ILE A 80 -15.52 11.36 4.04
N LYS A 81 -15.77 11.52 5.35
CA LYS A 81 -15.50 12.76 6.08
C LYS A 81 -14.05 12.89 6.52
N TYR A 82 -13.43 11.76 6.87
CA TYR A 82 -12.05 11.70 7.34
C TYR A 82 -11.43 10.37 6.97
N TRP A 83 -10.16 10.43 6.57
CA TRP A 83 -9.32 9.26 6.33
C TRP A 83 -7.87 9.61 6.58
N ASP A 84 -7.20 8.86 7.41
CA ASP A 84 -5.75 8.90 7.57
C ASP A 84 -5.15 7.51 7.35
N TYR A 85 -3.85 7.44 7.24
CA TYR A 85 -3.11 6.20 7.44
C TYR A 85 -1.88 6.50 8.31
N ARG A 86 -1.45 5.52 9.10
CA ARG A 86 -0.39 5.69 10.10
C ARG A 86 0.41 4.42 10.29
N ASN A 87 1.61 4.57 10.86
CA ASN A 87 2.52 3.45 11.14
C ASN A 87 2.84 2.64 9.88
N GLU A 88 3.15 3.35 8.79
CA GLU A 88 3.56 2.72 7.55
C GLU A 88 4.87 1.94 7.77
N ASP A 89 4.81 0.62 7.60
CA ASP A 89 5.97 -0.29 7.63
C ASP A 89 6.12 -0.95 6.27
N ILE A 90 7.24 -0.71 5.62
CA ILE A 90 7.55 -1.24 4.29
C ILE A 90 8.72 -2.22 4.38
N LYS A 91 8.50 -3.45 3.91
CA LYS A 91 9.52 -4.50 3.84
C LYS A 91 9.71 -4.96 2.42
N ILE A 92 10.94 -4.91 1.93
CA ILE A 92 11.31 -5.30 0.56
C ILE A 92 12.02 -6.65 0.57
N PHE A 93 11.56 -7.57 -0.26
CA PHE A 93 12.08 -8.93 -0.41
C PHE A 93 12.36 -9.22 -1.91
N GLY A 94 13.49 -8.75 -2.41
CA GLY A 94 13.83 -8.86 -3.82
C GLY A 94 12.86 -8.06 -4.70
N SER A 95 12.08 -8.74 -5.56
CA SER A 95 11.06 -8.11 -6.40
C SER A 95 9.69 -7.97 -5.73
N MET A 96 9.54 -8.42 -4.48
CA MET A 96 8.32 -8.29 -3.70
C MET A 96 8.49 -7.29 -2.57
N ALA A 97 7.40 -6.62 -2.21
CA ALA A 97 7.33 -5.80 -1.01
C ALA A 97 5.99 -5.97 -0.29
N LEU A 98 6.03 -5.80 1.02
CA LEU A 98 4.86 -5.68 1.87
C LEU A 98 4.80 -4.25 2.38
N VAL A 99 3.62 -3.64 2.28
CA VAL A 99 3.30 -2.34 2.87
C VAL A 99 2.19 -2.55 3.89
N HIS A 100 2.52 -2.36 5.15
CA HIS A 100 1.58 -2.49 6.25
C HIS A 100 1.28 -1.11 6.84
N SER A 101 0.02 -0.85 7.16
CA SER A 101 -0.39 0.37 7.84
C SER A 101 -1.73 0.17 8.56
N GLN A 102 -2.05 1.12 9.45
CA GLN A 102 -3.37 1.25 10.05
C GLN A 102 -4.01 2.54 9.57
N ASN A 103 -5.34 2.57 9.53
CA ASN A 103 -6.08 3.77 9.21
C ASN A 103 -7.31 3.95 10.09
N LYS A 104 -7.63 5.21 10.36
CA LYS A 104 -8.90 5.64 10.91
C LYS A 104 -9.74 6.23 9.80
N CYS A 105 -10.99 5.85 9.76
CA CYS A 105 -11.95 6.32 8.77
C CYS A 105 -13.20 6.83 9.48
N ILE A 106 -13.75 7.95 9.00
CA ILE A 106 -15.06 8.47 9.40
C ILE A 106 -15.88 8.62 8.11
N ILE A 107 -16.93 7.85 8.00
CA ILE A 107 -17.88 7.93 6.89
C ILE A 107 -19.25 8.43 7.39
N ILE A 108 -19.99 9.07 6.51
CA ILE A 108 -21.38 9.44 6.77
C ILE A 108 -22.28 8.39 6.14
N GLN A 109 -23.08 7.73 6.98
CA GLN A 109 -24.10 6.79 6.56
C GLN A 109 -25.43 7.13 7.25
N ASP A 110 -26.46 7.32 6.48
CA ASP A 110 -27.81 7.72 6.96
C ASP A 110 -27.75 8.96 7.88
N GLY A 111 -26.90 9.92 7.55
CA GLY A 111 -26.70 11.16 8.31
C GLY A 111 -25.96 11.01 9.65
N LYS A 112 -25.38 9.84 9.91
CA LYS A 112 -24.60 9.55 11.12
C LYS A 112 -23.14 9.30 10.79
N GLU A 113 -22.27 9.75 11.69
CA GLU A 113 -20.84 9.43 11.62
C GLU A 113 -20.60 8.01 12.11
N LEU A 114 -19.96 7.20 11.25
CA LEU A 114 -19.44 5.89 11.61
C LEU A 114 -17.92 5.95 11.62
N ILE A 115 -17.35 5.67 12.79
CA ILE A 115 -15.90 5.63 12.99
C ILE A 115 -15.45 4.18 12.90
N SER A 116 -14.46 3.92 12.07
CA SER A 116 -13.87 2.60 11.89
C SER A 116 -12.35 2.66 11.93
N TYR A 117 -11.76 1.59 12.46
CA TYR A 117 -10.32 1.40 12.51
C TYR A 117 -9.96 0.15 11.72
N TRP A 118 -9.00 0.28 10.82
CA TRP A 118 -8.60 -0.77 9.90
C TRP A 118 -7.10 -0.94 9.94
N MET A 119 -6.66 -2.10 9.52
CA MET A 119 -5.29 -2.36 9.12
C MET A 119 -5.29 -2.95 7.72
N TYR A 120 -4.25 -2.70 6.98
CA TYR A 120 -4.05 -3.36 5.71
C TYR A 120 -2.61 -3.84 5.56
N THR A 121 -2.44 -4.87 4.77
CA THR A 121 -1.14 -5.31 4.28
C THR A 121 -1.26 -5.50 2.79
N ASP A 122 -0.65 -4.60 2.06
CA ASP A 122 -0.61 -4.64 0.61
C ASP A 122 0.68 -5.31 0.15
N THR A 123 0.53 -6.21 -0.81
CA THR A 123 1.66 -6.85 -1.47
C THR A 123 1.90 -6.19 -2.82
N TYR A 124 3.12 -5.75 -3.04
CA TYR A 124 3.59 -5.18 -4.30
C TYR A 124 4.59 -6.10 -4.97
N ILE A 125 4.57 -6.11 -6.29
CA ILE A 125 5.59 -6.78 -7.11
C ILE A 125 6.23 -5.78 -8.07
N LYS A 126 7.52 -5.97 -8.30
CA LYS A 126 8.29 -5.17 -9.26
C LYS A 126 8.55 -5.99 -10.51
N GLU A 127 7.97 -5.56 -11.62
CA GLU A 127 8.18 -6.16 -12.95
C GLU A 127 8.61 -5.07 -13.93
N ASN A 128 9.66 -5.33 -14.70
CA ASN A 128 10.19 -4.39 -15.70
C ASN A 128 10.51 -2.98 -15.15
N GLY A 129 10.93 -2.89 -13.87
CA GLY A 129 11.26 -1.64 -13.21
C GLY A 129 10.07 -0.91 -12.58
N GLU A 130 8.84 -1.38 -12.77
CA GLU A 130 7.63 -0.81 -12.19
C GLU A 130 7.09 -1.67 -11.05
N CYS A 131 6.71 -1.02 -9.92
CA CYS A 131 5.99 -1.68 -8.84
C CYS A 131 4.48 -1.54 -9.04
N LYS A 132 3.73 -2.62 -8.79
CA LYS A 132 2.26 -2.63 -8.79
C LYS A 132 1.72 -3.45 -7.64
N GLY A 133 0.61 -3.00 -7.06
CA GLY A 133 -0.10 -3.78 -6.05
C GLY A 133 -0.68 -5.05 -6.64
N VAL A 134 -0.35 -6.21 -6.09
CA VAL A 134 -0.89 -7.50 -6.52
C VAL A 134 -1.92 -8.06 -5.56
N GLN A 135 -1.89 -7.62 -4.31
CA GLN A 135 -2.86 -7.98 -3.30
C GLN A 135 -3.06 -6.84 -2.31
N ALA A 136 -4.29 -6.63 -1.88
CA ALA A 136 -4.62 -5.86 -0.69
C ALA A 136 -5.36 -6.77 0.30
N GLN A 137 -4.86 -6.86 1.53
CA GLN A 137 -5.53 -7.57 2.61
C GLN A 137 -5.93 -6.60 3.71
N ILE A 138 -7.21 -6.60 4.05
CA ILE A 138 -7.81 -5.66 4.99
C ILE A 138 -8.25 -6.40 6.24
N GLY A 139 -7.93 -5.86 7.41
CA GLY A 139 -8.39 -6.34 8.72
C GLY A 139 -9.09 -5.22 9.49
N ILE A 140 -9.96 -5.61 10.42
CA ILE A 140 -10.57 -4.68 11.39
C ILE A 140 -9.65 -4.63 12.61
N VAL A 141 -9.44 -3.43 13.14
CA VAL A 141 -8.67 -3.18 14.36
C VAL A 141 -9.62 -2.69 15.44
N THR A 142 -9.52 -3.21 16.65
CA THR A 142 -10.25 -2.67 17.77
C THR A 142 -9.60 -1.37 18.26
N PRO A 143 -10.36 -0.43 18.86
CA PRO A 143 -9.80 0.86 19.29
C PRO A 143 -8.58 0.73 20.20
N GLU A 144 -8.57 -0.27 21.09
CA GLU A 144 -7.45 -0.51 22.01
C GLU A 144 -6.17 -1.03 21.35
N ASN A 145 -6.29 -1.59 20.14
CA ASN A 145 -5.16 -2.06 19.33
C ASN A 145 -4.78 -1.08 18.22
N PHE A 146 -5.52 0.02 18.11
CA PHE A 146 -5.21 1.06 17.16
C PHE A 146 -4.09 1.93 17.72
N ALA A 147 -3.01 2.04 16.99
CA ALA A 147 -1.88 2.84 17.44
C ALA A 147 -2.27 4.32 17.53
N GLU A 148 -2.20 4.86 18.74
CA GLU A 148 -2.33 6.29 18.94
C GLU A 148 -1.02 6.96 18.52
N ASP A 149 -1.10 7.84 17.56
CA ASP A 149 -0.22 8.98 17.33
C ASP A 149 1.13 8.87 16.64
N GLU A 150 1.55 7.80 16.01
CA GLU A 150 2.99 7.84 15.75
C GLU A 150 3.39 8.36 14.38
N THR A 151 2.67 8.15 13.35
CA THR A 151 2.99 8.74 12.04
C THR A 151 1.73 8.85 11.21
N ILE A 152 1.09 10.00 11.29
CA ILE A 152 -0.02 10.32 10.38
C ILE A 152 0.61 10.78 9.08
N VAL A 153 0.24 10.15 7.98
CA VAL A 153 0.69 10.48 6.63
C VAL A 153 -0.46 11.01 5.81
#